data_381979ef0ba78b112bf98dd9a39016e7
#
_entry.id   381979ef0ba78b112bf98dd9a39016e7
#
_cell.length_a   1.000
_cell.length_b   1.000
_cell.length_c   1.000
_cell.angle_alpha   90.00
_cell.angle_beta   90.00
_cell.angle_gamma   90.00
#
_symmetry.space_group_name_H-M   'P 1'
#
loop_
_entity.id
_entity.type
_entity.pdbx_description
1 polymer ?
#
loop_
_entity_poly.entity_id
_entity_poly.type
_entity_poly.pdbx_seq_one_letter_code
_entity_poly.pdbx_strand_id
1 'polypeptide(L)'
;MSTSFLPTWLYSEQKIFELELENYSKNYWHPLIFIGEIKPGEILEKKFFNQSLLISCSEKNLITVFKNRCPHRGSKLCLPKTKLNPSKNIFCPYHGWTFDSFGKLKTLPLKYNFETKIETEDYFLEKVNSLINGPLIW
;
A
#
# COMPACT_ATOMS: atom_id res chain seq x y z
N MET A 1 42.60 -0.39 -21.91
CA MET A 1 41.41 -0.51 -21.05
C MET A 1 40.20 -0.20 -21.92
N SER A 2 39.36 -1.18 -22.19
CA SER A 2 38.15 -0.98 -22.99
C SER A 2 37.14 -0.25 -22.13
N THR A 3 36.87 1.03 -22.40
CA THR A 3 35.75 1.76 -21.83
C THR A 3 34.49 1.31 -22.57
N SER A 4 33.79 0.28 -22.05
CA SER A 4 32.49 -0.07 -22.59
C SER A 4 31.48 0.96 -22.14
N PHE A 5 31.19 1.92 -23.01
CA PHE A 5 30.05 2.82 -22.79
C PHE A 5 28.76 2.05 -23.07
N LEU A 6 27.75 2.27 -22.22
CA LEU A 6 26.42 1.76 -22.51
C LEU A 6 25.89 2.42 -23.79
N PRO A 7 25.30 1.65 -24.70
CA PRO A 7 24.68 2.21 -25.89
C PRO A 7 23.61 3.24 -25.56
N THR A 8 23.59 4.35 -26.27
CA THR A 8 22.66 5.48 -25.98
C THR A 8 21.18 5.12 -26.08
N TRP A 9 20.82 4.13 -26.91
CA TRP A 9 19.44 3.67 -27.06
C TRP A 9 18.87 3.05 -25.77
N LEU A 10 19.71 2.52 -24.87
CA LEU A 10 19.24 2.00 -23.58
C LEU A 10 18.53 3.05 -22.73
N TYR A 11 18.89 4.33 -22.88
CA TYR A 11 18.28 5.43 -22.11
C TYR A 11 16.91 5.89 -22.65
N SER A 12 16.55 5.49 -23.85
CA SER A 12 15.31 5.90 -24.53
C SER A 12 14.37 4.75 -24.89
N GLU A 13 14.83 3.51 -24.73
CA GLU A 13 14.04 2.33 -25.07
C GLU A 13 12.99 2.04 -23.99
N GLN A 14 11.71 2.18 -24.35
CA GLN A 14 10.57 1.99 -23.44
C GLN A 14 10.58 0.62 -22.74
N LYS A 15 10.93 -0.44 -23.48
CA LYS A 15 10.98 -1.79 -22.95
C LYS A 15 12.04 -1.97 -21.86
N ILE A 16 13.18 -1.30 -22.00
CA ILE A 16 14.24 -1.30 -20.99
C ILE A 16 13.76 -0.59 -19.73
N PHE A 17 13.15 0.58 -19.88
CA PHE A 17 12.55 1.31 -18.76
C PHE A 17 11.51 0.48 -17.99
N GLU A 18 10.65 -0.25 -18.68
CA GLU A 18 9.66 -1.13 -18.05
C GLU A 18 10.31 -2.27 -17.26
N LEU A 19 11.35 -2.89 -17.83
CA LEU A 19 12.14 -3.92 -17.14
C LEU A 19 12.88 -3.38 -15.91
N GLU A 20 13.45 -2.19 -16.01
CA GLU A 20 14.09 -1.52 -14.88
C GLU A 20 13.09 -1.22 -13.77
N LEU A 21 11.93 -0.63 -14.11
CA LEU A 21 10.87 -0.35 -13.12
C LEU A 21 10.40 -1.63 -12.41
N GLU A 22 10.19 -2.70 -13.16
CA GLU A 22 9.78 -3.98 -12.58
C GLU A 22 10.85 -4.54 -11.64
N ASN A 23 12.11 -4.53 -12.07
CA ASN A 23 13.22 -5.04 -11.28
C ASN A 23 13.45 -4.20 -10.01
N TYR A 24 13.53 -2.87 -10.14
CA TYR A 24 13.77 -1.99 -8.99
C TYR A 24 12.62 -2.01 -8.00
N SER A 25 11.37 -1.99 -8.46
CA SER A 25 10.22 -1.97 -7.57
C SER A 25 10.07 -3.23 -6.71
N LYS A 26 10.62 -4.37 -7.17
CA LYS A 26 10.47 -5.66 -6.49
C LYS A 26 11.69 -6.07 -5.66
N ASN A 27 12.88 -5.68 -6.09
CA ASN A 27 14.11 -6.26 -5.57
C ASN A 27 14.94 -5.33 -4.68
N TYR A 28 14.54 -4.06 -4.58
CA TYR A 28 15.29 -3.08 -3.80
C TYR A 28 14.39 -2.34 -2.81
N TRP A 29 14.99 -1.90 -1.71
CA TRP A 29 14.36 -1.01 -0.76
C TRP A 29 14.31 0.41 -1.30
N HIS A 30 13.18 1.08 -1.12
CA HIS A 30 12.96 2.45 -1.58
C HIS A 30 12.40 3.32 -0.45
N PRO A 31 12.85 4.56 -0.32
CA PRO A 31 12.25 5.49 0.62
C PRO A 31 10.82 5.82 0.16
N LEU A 32 9.87 5.69 1.07
CA LEU A 32 8.46 5.89 0.78
C LEU A 32 7.96 7.25 1.25
N ILE A 33 8.12 7.55 2.55
CA ILE A 33 7.77 8.84 3.17
C ILE A 33 8.67 9.11 4.39
N PHE A 34 8.70 10.36 4.85
CA PHE A 34 9.22 10.69 6.18
C PHE A 34 8.21 10.26 7.25
N ILE A 35 8.72 9.75 8.38
CA ILE A 35 7.86 9.32 9.50
C ILE A 35 6.98 10.46 10.03
N GLY A 36 7.45 11.71 9.95
CA GLY A 36 6.71 12.90 10.34
C GLY A 36 5.55 13.28 9.40
N GLU A 37 5.43 12.65 8.23
CA GLU A 37 4.32 12.92 7.29
C GLU A 37 3.01 12.25 7.71
N ILE A 38 3.06 11.27 8.63
CA ILE A 38 1.88 10.55 9.12
C ILE A 38 1.85 10.55 10.65
N LYS A 39 0.69 10.79 11.22
CA LYS A 39 0.48 10.82 12.68
C LYS A 39 -0.21 9.53 13.17
N PRO A 40 -0.09 9.19 14.47
CA PRO A 40 -0.87 8.11 15.06
C PRO A 40 -2.36 8.23 14.75
N GLY A 41 -2.98 7.12 14.35
CA GLY A 41 -4.38 7.06 13.94
C GLY A 41 -4.65 7.54 12.51
N GLU A 42 -3.65 7.97 11.75
CA GLU A 42 -3.82 8.39 10.36
C GLU A 42 -3.55 7.26 9.35
N ILE A 43 -4.11 7.46 8.18
CA ILE A 43 -3.90 6.64 6.98
C ILE A 43 -3.55 7.58 5.84
N LEU A 44 -2.53 7.24 5.08
CA LEU A 44 -2.04 8.03 3.96
C LEU A 44 -1.92 7.17 2.71
N GLU A 45 -2.41 7.68 1.59
CA GLU A 45 -2.13 7.08 0.28
C GLU A 45 -0.83 7.64 -0.30
N LYS A 46 -0.01 6.75 -0.84
CA LYS A 46 1.21 7.11 -1.56
C LYS A 46 1.31 6.34 -2.86
N LYS A 47 1.53 7.05 -3.97
CA LYS A 47 1.88 6.42 -5.23
C LYS A 47 3.34 5.97 -5.16
N PHE A 48 3.59 4.72 -5.50
CA PHE A 48 4.90 4.09 -5.52
C PHE A 48 5.07 3.37 -6.85
N PHE A 49 5.92 3.90 -7.74
CA PHE A 49 5.98 3.46 -9.13
C PHE A 49 4.57 3.42 -9.76
N ASN A 50 4.16 2.26 -10.28
CA ASN A 50 2.83 2.05 -10.88
C ASN A 50 1.78 1.53 -9.88
N GLN A 51 2.11 1.48 -8.59
CA GLN A 51 1.23 0.99 -7.53
C GLN A 51 0.74 2.13 -6.63
N SER A 52 -0.44 1.94 -6.05
CA SER A 52 -0.94 2.78 -4.97
C SER A 52 -0.77 2.02 -3.67
N LEU A 53 -0.06 2.61 -2.73
CA LEU A 53 0.16 2.06 -1.39
C LEU A 53 -0.66 2.83 -0.37
N LEU A 54 -1.07 2.13 0.67
CA LEU A 54 -1.77 2.67 1.83
C LEU A 54 -0.87 2.49 3.05
N ILE A 55 -0.49 3.60 3.66
CA ILE A 55 0.34 3.62 4.87
C ILE A 55 -0.60 3.86 6.04
N SER A 56 -0.61 2.96 7.00
CA SER A 56 -1.40 3.06 8.22
C SER A 56 -0.49 3.28 9.41
N CYS A 57 -0.78 4.27 10.23
CA CYS A 57 -0.15 4.49 11.52
C CYS A 57 -1.17 4.20 12.62
N SER A 58 -0.95 3.15 13.40
CA SER A 58 -1.82 2.84 14.53
C SER A 58 -1.69 3.90 15.63
N GLU A 59 -2.64 3.93 16.58
CA GLU A 59 -2.56 4.82 17.74
C GLU A 59 -1.33 4.59 18.63
N LYS A 60 -0.76 3.38 18.55
CA LYS A 60 0.49 3.02 19.23
C LYS A 60 1.73 3.37 18.42
N ASN A 61 1.57 4.17 17.36
CA ASN A 61 2.65 4.59 16.45
C ASN A 61 3.32 3.43 15.68
N LEU A 62 2.58 2.34 15.46
CA LEU A 62 3.05 1.23 14.63
C LEU A 62 2.65 1.47 13.18
N ILE A 63 3.63 1.45 12.30
CA ILE A 63 3.44 1.64 10.86
C ILE A 63 3.22 0.28 10.18
N THR A 64 2.24 0.24 9.31
CA THR A 64 2.01 -0.90 8.40
C THR A 64 1.71 -0.37 7.01
N VAL A 65 2.31 -0.97 6.00
CA VAL A 65 2.08 -0.60 4.59
C VAL A 65 1.31 -1.72 3.90
N PHE A 66 0.32 -1.33 3.10
CA PHE A 66 -0.53 -2.24 2.33
C PHE A 66 -0.59 -1.82 0.87
N LYS A 67 -0.95 -2.74 -0.01
CA LYS A 67 -1.48 -2.33 -1.31
C LYS A 67 -2.82 -1.62 -1.10
N ASN A 68 -3.00 -0.47 -1.72
CA ASN A 68 -4.25 0.32 -1.61
C ASN A 68 -5.36 -0.31 -2.44
N ARG A 69 -5.76 -1.51 -2.05
CA ARG A 69 -6.74 -2.33 -2.78
C ARG A 69 -7.55 -3.21 -1.82
N CYS A 70 -8.87 -3.09 -1.91
CA CYS A 70 -9.78 -3.94 -1.14
C CYS A 70 -9.74 -5.39 -1.68
N PRO A 71 -9.56 -6.42 -0.82
CA PRO A 71 -9.52 -7.82 -1.24
C PRO A 71 -10.84 -8.32 -1.82
N HIS A 72 -11.97 -7.63 -1.58
CA HIS A 72 -13.26 -8.02 -2.11
C HIS A 72 -13.32 -7.90 -3.66
N ARG A 73 -13.16 -6.67 -4.19
CA ARG A 73 -13.26 -6.38 -5.64
C ARG A 73 -12.25 -5.34 -6.12
N GLY A 74 -11.13 -5.20 -5.45
CA GLY A 74 -10.02 -4.36 -5.91
C GLY A 74 -10.21 -2.85 -5.81
N SER A 75 -11.30 -2.37 -5.19
CA SER A 75 -11.54 -0.93 -5.01
C SER A 75 -10.43 -0.29 -4.17
N LYS A 76 -10.03 0.94 -4.53
CA LYS A 76 -9.13 1.75 -3.70
C LYS A 76 -9.80 2.08 -2.37
N LEU A 77 -9.03 1.97 -1.30
CA LEU A 77 -9.46 2.24 0.07
C LEU A 77 -9.22 3.71 0.47
N CYS A 78 -8.19 4.31 -0.09
CA CYS A 78 -7.82 5.70 0.14
C CYS A 78 -7.50 6.37 -1.20
N LEU A 79 -7.97 7.60 -1.38
CA LEU A 79 -7.68 8.39 -2.58
C LEU A 79 -6.38 9.20 -2.39
N PRO A 80 -5.72 9.62 -3.51
CA PRO A 80 -4.53 10.44 -3.44
C PRO A 80 -4.73 11.70 -2.61
N LYS A 81 -3.75 12.04 -1.78
CA LYS A 81 -3.75 13.22 -0.90
C LYS A 81 -4.87 13.28 0.15
N THR A 82 -5.60 12.20 0.33
CA THR A 82 -6.60 12.13 1.40
C THR A 82 -5.96 11.48 2.62
N LYS A 83 -5.84 12.26 3.71
CA LYS A 83 -5.63 11.69 5.03
C LYS A 83 -7.00 11.32 5.55
N LEU A 84 -7.29 10.05 5.60
CA LEU A 84 -8.46 9.60 6.34
C LEU A 84 -8.10 9.74 7.82
N ASN A 85 -8.81 10.61 8.52
CA ASN A 85 -8.79 10.60 9.98
C ASN A 85 -9.86 9.60 10.40
N PRO A 86 -9.50 8.41 10.69
CA PRO A 86 -10.48 7.39 10.93
C PRO A 86 -10.77 7.32 12.41
N SER A 87 -11.92 7.02 12.70
CA SER A 87 -12.30 6.22 13.85
C SER A 87 -11.52 4.88 13.90
N LYS A 88 -10.20 4.88 13.65
CA LYS A 88 -9.27 3.75 13.82
C LYS A 88 -9.37 2.60 12.79
N ASN A 89 -10.20 2.72 11.76
CA ASN A 89 -10.45 1.65 10.81
C ASN A 89 -10.30 2.13 9.35
N ILE A 90 -9.84 1.24 8.49
CA ILE A 90 -9.73 1.43 7.04
C ILE A 90 -11.07 1.01 6.43
N PHE A 91 -11.76 1.95 5.79
CA PHE A 91 -13.08 1.73 5.23
C PHE A 91 -13.03 1.61 3.71
N CYS A 92 -13.66 0.57 3.16
CA CYS A 92 -13.84 0.43 1.71
C CYS A 92 -15.06 1.21 1.25
N PRO A 93 -14.92 2.25 0.40
CA PRO A 93 -16.06 3.09 -0.01
C PRO A 93 -17.04 2.36 -0.93
N TYR A 94 -16.67 1.19 -1.48
CA TYR A 94 -17.49 0.48 -2.44
C TYR A 94 -18.60 -0.35 -1.78
N HIS A 95 -18.24 -1.25 -0.84
CA HIS A 95 -19.22 -2.12 -0.17
C HIS A 95 -19.13 -2.09 1.36
N GLY A 96 -18.47 -1.08 1.93
CA GLY A 96 -18.44 -0.88 3.38
C GLY A 96 -17.57 -1.86 4.18
N TRP A 97 -16.74 -2.68 3.53
CA TRP A 97 -15.79 -3.52 4.25
C TRP A 97 -14.86 -2.65 5.09
N THR A 98 -14.70 -3.03 6.35
CA THR A 98 -13.93 -2.23 7.31
C THR A 98 -12.81 -3.07 7.89
N PHE A 99 -11.60 -2.55 7.86
CA PHE A 99 -10.38 -3.21 8.34
C PHE A 99 -9.77 -2.39 9.48
N ASP A 100 -9.11 -3.05 10.41
CA ASP A 100 -8.31 -2.35 11.43
C ASP A 100 -6.99 -1.79 10.86
N SER A 101 -6.23 -1.09 11.70
CA SER A 101 -4.94 -0.50 11.32
C SER A 101 -3.86 -1.52 10.94
N PHE A 102 -4.08 -2.80 11.25
CA PHE A 102 -3.20 -3.91 10.88
C PHE A 102 -3.69 -4.67 9.65
N GLY A 103 -4.80 -4.21 9.06
CA GLY A 103 -5.37 -4.75 7.83
C GLY A 103 -6.29 -5.94 8.01
N LYS A 104 -6.65 -6.33 9.24
CA LYS A 104 -7.59 -7.42 9.49
C LYS A 104 -9.03 -6.94 9.27
N LEU A 105 -9.85 -7.72 8.57
CA LEU A 105 -11.27 -7.43 8.37
C LEU A 105 -12.02 -7.45 9.72
N LYS A 106 -12.73 -6.36 10.02
CA LYS A 106 -13.52 -6.18 11.26
C LYS A 106 -15.01 -6.28 11.01
N THR A 107 -15.48 -5.63 9.94
CA THR A 107 -16.91 -5.55 9.68
C THR A 107 -17.18 -5.82 8.20
N LEU A 108 -18.18 -6.66 7.98
CA LEU A 108 -18.70 -7.05 6.68
C LEU A 108 -20.20 -6.70 6.64
N PRO A 109 -20.61 -5.59 6.00
CA PRO A 109 -22.01 -5.27 5.82
C PRO A 109 -22.72 -6.35 5.02
N LEU A 110 -23.99 -6.62 5.33
CA LEU A 110 -24.83 -7.58 4.62
C LEU A 110 -24.22 -9.01 4.56
N LYS A 111 -23.56 -9.45 5.63
CA LYS A 111 -22.94 -10.78 5.73
C LYS A 111 -23.89 -11.92 5.32
N TYR A 112 -25.19 -11.75 5.58
CA TYR A 112 -26.24 -12.72 5.25
C TYR A 112 -26.57 -12.83 3.76
N ASN A 113 -26.10 -11.89 2.93
CA ASN A 113 -26.33 -11.93 1.48
C ASN A 113 -25.27 -12.74 0.71
N PHE A 114 -24.29 -13.29 1.39
CA PHE A 114 -23.30 -14.15 0.76
C PHE A 114 -23.75 -15.62 0.82
N GLU A 115 -23.72 -16.30 -0.32
CA GLU A 115 -24.09 -17.72 -0.43
C GLU A 115 -23.17 -18.63 0.38
N THR A 116 -21.93 -18.20 0.58
CA THR A 116 -20.93 -18.88 1.42
C THR A 116 -20.67 -18.11 2.70
N LYS A 117 -20.53 -18.82 3.81
CA LYS A 117 -20.15 -18.20 5.08
C LYS A 117 -18.76 -17.58 4.96
N ILE A 118 -18.70 -16.23 5.03
CA ILE A 118 -17.44 -15.50 5.05
C ILE A 118 -16.99 -15.36 6.50
N GLU A 119 -15.85 -15.95 6.81
CA GLU A 119 -15.19 -15.74 8.10
C GLU A 119 -14.27 -14.52 8.01
N THR A 120 -14.44 -13.56 8.93
CA THR A 120 -13.67 -12.31 8.91
C THR A 120 -12.19 -12.54 9.18
N GLU A 121 -11.85 -13.67 9.79
CA GLU A 121 -10.48 -14.09 10.09
C GLU A 121 -9.63 -14.39 8.85
N ASP A 122 -10.28 -14.73 7.73
CA ASP A 122 -9.58 -15.14 6.50
C ASP A 122 -9.23 -13.96 5.59
N TYR A 123 -9.73 -12.75 5.92
CA TYR A 123 -9.56 -11.58 5.04
C TYR A 123 -8.67 -10.52 5.66
N PHE A 124 -7.60 -10.22 4.93
CA PHE A 124 -6.63 -9.18 5.26
C PHE A 124 -6.34 -8.30 4.06
N LEU A 125 -5.94 -7.06 4.34
CA LEU A 125 -5.27 -6.24 3.34
C LEU A 125 -3.90 -6.84 2.99
N GLU A 126 -3.54 -6.80 1.72
CA GLU A 126 -2.25 -7.30 1.24
C GLU A 126 -1.13 -6.41 1.77
N LYS A 127 -0.31 -6.93 2.69
CA LYS A 127 0.82 -6.22 3.27
C LYS A 127 1.98 -6.10 2.28
N VAL A 128 2.67 -4.97 2.38
CA VAL A 128 3.94 -4.73 1.70
C VAL A 128 5.03 -4.70 2.77
N ASN A 129 6.16 -5.34 2.48
CA ASN A 129 7.32 -5.29 3.37
C ASN A 129 7.74 -3.83 3.55
N SER A 130 7.88 -3.42 4.79
CA SER A 130 8.29 -2.06 5.14
C SER A 130 9.13 -2.07 6.40
N LEU A 131 10.02 -1.11 6.50
CA LEU A 131 10.85 -0.91 7.70
C LEU A 131 11.00 0.59 7.97
N ILE A 132 11.31 0.92 9.21
CA ILE A 132 11.67 2.26 9.63
C ILE A 132 13.17 2.28 9.84
N ASN A 133 13.85 3.18 9.13
CA ASN A 133 15.28 3.41 9.31
C ASN A 133 15.55 4.92 9.36
N GLY A 134 15.99 5.40 10.53
CA GLY A 134 16.10 6.83 10.80
C GLY A 134 14.75 7.54 10.65
N PRO A 135 14.67 8.66 9.91
CA PRO A 135 13.44 9.42 9.72
C PRO A 135 12.54 8.86 8.61
N LEU A 136 12.93 7.80 7.92
CA LEU A 136 12.28 7.29 6.72
C LEU A 136 11.54 5.96 6.97
N ILE A 137 10.40 5.83 6.32
CA ILE A 137 9.69 4.58 6.08
C ILE A 137 10.10 4.10 4.68
N TRP A 138 10.60 2.86 4.62
CA TRP A 138 11.05 2.18 3.41
C TRP A 138 10.10 1.06 3.05
#